data_5070a1ed02418705c6e96f7ee32c8f2e
#
_entry.id   5070a1ed02418705c6e96f7ee32c8f2e
#
_cell.length_a   1.000
_cell.length_b   1.000
_cell.length_c   1.000
_cell.angle_alpha   90.00
_cell.angle_beta   90.00
_cell.angle_gamma   90.00
#
_symmetry.space_group_name_H-M   'P 1'
#
loop_
_entity.id
_entity.type
_entity.pdbx_description
1 polymer ?
#
loop_
_entity_poly.entity_id
_entity_poly.type
_entity_poly.pdbx_seq_one_letter_code
_entity_poly.pdbx_strand_id
1 'polypeptide(L)'
;MIMMNKILFEIEMLDGRVMSGELYPDMAPKTVENFVKLIKDCFYDGLVFHRVIPEFMIQGGGFDGELRHKEPANTIVGEFTSNGFDNPLKHERGVISMARTMMPNSASSQFFIMHADGKFLDGQYAAFGRVVSGMEVVDEIASVKTGPNDRPIIDMRMKKVSLI
;
A
#
# COMPACT_ATOMS: atom_id res chain seq x y z
N MET A 1 -20.17 -12.03 18.53
CA MET A 1 -19.54 -11.32 17.41
C MET A 1 -18.03 -11.35 17.57
N ILE A 2 -17.33 -11.82 16.56
CA ILE A 2 -15.87 -11.85 16.59
C ILE A 2 -15.37 -10.47 16.17
N MET A 3 -14.65 -9.81 17.07
CA MET A 3 -14.01 -8.53 16.76
C MET A 3 -12.68 -8.80 16.07
N MET A 4 -12.50 -8.19 14.90
CA MET A 4 -11.24 -8.27 14.16
C MET A 4 -10.19 -7.44 14.87
N ASN A 5 -8.98 -7.99 15.03
CA ASN A 5 -7.83 -7.23 15.50
C ASN A 5 -7.44 -6.20 14.46
N LYS A 6 -7.12 -5.00 14.91
CA LYS A 6 -6.72 -3.89 14.05
C LYS A 6 -5.45 -3.24 14.58
N ILE A 7 -4.59 -2.86 13.66
CA ILE A 7 -3.41 -2.05 13.96
C ILE A 7 -3.60 -0.73 13.20
N LEU A 8 -3.51 0.39 13.90
CA LEU A 8 -3.73 1.70 13.29
C LEU A 8 -2.42 2.27 12.75
N PHE A 9 -2.48 2.85 11.56
CA PHE A 9 -1.32 3.46 10.90
C PHE A 9 -1.67 4.82 10.31
N GLU A 10 -0.62 5.59 10.04
CA GLU A 10 -0.74 6.91 9.44
C GLU A 10 0.37 7.11 8.41
N ILE A 11 0.01 7.66 7.25
CA ILE A 11 0.95 8.10 6.23
C ILE A 11 0.90 9.63 6.19
N GLU A 12 2.01 10.26 6.55
CA GLU A 12 2.16 11.72 6.44
C GLU A 12 2.95 12.02 5.19
N MET A 13 2.39 12.85 4.32
CA MET A 13 3.08 13.32 3.12
C MET A 13 4.02 14.47 3.46
N LEU A 14 5.01 14.73 2.61
CA LEU A 14 6.01 15.76 2.84
C LEU A 14 5.40 17.15 3.03
N ASP A 15 4.27 17.42 2.39
CA ASP A 15 3.54 18.69 2.51
C ASP A 15 2.60 18.77 3.71
N GLY A 16 2.57 17.73 4.55
CA GLY A 16 1.77 17.69 5.77
C GLY A 16 0.40 17.04 5.63
N ARG A 17 -0.04 16.69 4.42
CA ARG A 17 -1.31 15.96 4.24
C ARG A 17 -1.18 14.55 4.84
N VAL A 18 -2.26 14.04 5.41
CA VAL A 18 -2.26 12.79 6.18
C VAL A 18 -3.35 11.85 5.70
N MET A 19 -2.98 10.58 5.56
CA MET A 19 -3.91 9.46 5.38
C MET A 19 -3.73 8.54 6.58
N SER A 20 -4.83 8.07 7.17
CA SER A 20 -4.75 7.11 8.27
C SER A 20 -5.70 5.95 8.04
N GLY A 21 -5.37 4.81 8.61
CA GLY A 21 -6.16 3.62 8.38
C GLY A 21 -5.89 2.50 9.36
N GLU A 22 -6.37 1.34 8.98
CA GLU A 22 -6.35 0.12 9.77
C GLU A 22 -5.65 -0.99 8.99
N LEU A 23 -4.83 -1.77 9.68
CA LEU A 23 -4.27 -3.02 9.17
C LEU A 23 -5.01 -4.19 9.80
N TYR A 24 -5.20 -5.27 9.05
CA TYR A 24 -6.00 -6.42 9.47
C TYR A 24 -5.14 -7.69 9.58
N PRO A 25 -4.47 -7.91 10.73
CA PRO A 25 -3.59 -9.08 10.90
C PRO A 25 -4.32 -10.42 10.74
N ASP A 26 -5.63 -10.46 11.05
CA ASP A 26 -6.41 -11.68 10.91
C ASP A 26 -6.64 -12.08 9.44
N MET A 27 -6.58 -11.12 8.53
CA MET A 27 -6.78 -11.37 7.08
C MET A 27 -5.49 -11.70 6.35
N ALA A 28 -4.38 -11.07 6.76
CA ALA A 28 -3.08 -11.26 6.12
C ALA A 28 -1.96 -11.11 7.16
N PRO A 29 -1.77 -12.11 8.02
CA PRO A 29 -0.91 -11.97 9.20
C PRO A 29 0.55 -11.68 8.88
N LYS A 30 1.15 -12.39 7.93
CA LYS A 30 2.55 -12.18 7.57
C LYS A 30 2.75 -10.88 6.79
N THR A 31 1.78 -10.51 5.99
CA THR A 31 1.78 -9.24 5.24
C THR A 31 1.76 -8.05 6.20
N VAL A 32 0.85 -8.09 7.18
CA VAL A 32 0.76 -7.05 8.21
C VAL A 32 2.03 -7.01 9.06
N GLU A 33 2.54 -8.15 9.49
CA GLU A 33 3.79 -8.23 10.26
C GLU A 33 4.94 -7.56 9.51
N ASN A 34 5.09 -7.86 8.24
CA ASN A 34 6.12 -7.26 7.37
C ASN A 34 5.95 -5.74 7.26
N PHE A 35 4.73 -5.28 7.00
CA PHE A 35 4.44 -3.85 6.86
C PHE A 35 4.73 -3.10 8.16
N VAL A 36 4.31 -3.65 9.30
CA VAL A 36 4.58 -3.08 10.63
C VAL A 36 6.08 -3.00 10.89
N LYS A 37 6.82 -4.06 10.57
CA LYS A 37 8.28 -4.07 10.71
C LYS A 37 8.93 -2.96 9.89
N LEU A 38 8.53 -2.81 8.65
CA LEU A 38 9.06 -1.75 7.77
C LEU A 38 8.74 -0.36 8.30
N ILE A 39 7.53 -0.17 8.85
CA ILE A 39 7.17 1.09 9.52
C ILE A 39 8.12 1.37 10.69
N LYS A 40 8.34 0.39 11.54
CA LYS A 40 9.23 0.54 12.72
C LYS A 40 10.67 0.81 12.33
N ASP A 41 11.10 0.29 11.19
CA ASP A 41 12.46 0.49 10.67
C ASP A 41 12.60 1.80 9.89
N CYS A 42 11.56 2.63 9.84
CA CYS A 42 11.53 3.87 9.07
C CYS A 42 11.81 3.66 7.57
N PHE A 43 11.47 2.48 7.07
CA PHE A 43 11.78 2.09 5.68
C PHE A 43 11.15 3.02 4.66
N TYR A 44 9.90 3.44 4.92
CA TYR A 44 9.11 4.23 3.96
C TYR A 44 9.43 5.72 3.96
N ASP A 45 10.22 6.21 4.92
CA ASP A 45 10.54 7.63 5.03
C ASP A 45 11.25 8.11 3.75
N GLY A 46 10.68 9.13 3.11
CA GLY A 46 11.23 9.72 1.89
C GLY A 46 10.90 9.00 0.58
N LEU A 47 10.20 7.88 0.63
CA LEU A 47 9.79 7.16 -0.58
C LEU A 47 8.56 7.81 -1.23
N VAL A 48 8.42 7.62 -2.53
CA VAL A 48 7.36 8.26 -3.32
C VAL A 48 6.27 7.29 -3.75
N PHE A 49 5.10 7.84 -4.08
CA PHE A 49 4.11 7.14 -4.90
C PHE A 49 4.54 7.29 -6.36
N HIS A 50 5.23 6.27 -6.87
CA HIS A 50 5.88 6.33 -8.18
C HIS A 50 4.97 5.98 -9.36
N ARG A 51 3.78 5.46 -9.07
CA ARG A 51 2.81 5.06 -10.10
C ARG A 51 1.40 5.35 -9.60
N VAL A 52 0.69 6.22 -10.30
CA VAL A 52 -0.69 6.56 -9.93
C VAL A 52 -1.58 6.49 -11.17
N ILE A 53 -2.72 5.84 -11.02
CA ILE A 53 -3.70 5.68 -12.10
C ILE A 53 -5.08 6.06 -11.56
N PRO A 54 -5.66 7.18 -12.04
CA PRO A 54 -7.01 7.59 -11.61
C PRO A 54 -8.01 6.46 -11.84
N GLU A 55 -8.97 6.33 -10.93
CA GLU A 55 -10.00 5.30 -10.94
C GLU A 55 -9.47 3.88 -10.80
N PHE A 56 -8.21 3.75 -10.39
CA PHE A 56 -7.58 2.45 -10.10
C PHE A 56 -6.86 2.51 -8.74
N MET A 57 -5.61 3.00 -8.70
CA MET A 57 -4.81 2.95 -7.47
C MET A 57 -3.68 3.96 -7.45
N ILE A 58 -3.08 4.15 -6.27
CA ILE A 58 -1.79 4.81 -6.10
C ILE A 58 -0.81 3.79 -5.52
N GLN A 59 0.38 3.69 -6.09
CA GLN A 59 1.38 2.69 -5.71
C GLN A 59 2.68 3.36 -5.30
N GLY A 60 3.24 2.91 -4.18
CA GLY A 60 4.50 3.46 -3.67
C GLY A 60 5.23 2.48 -2.76
N GLY A 61 6.26 3.01 -2.10
CA GLY A 61 7.02 2.23 -1.11
C GLY A 61 8.22 1.46 -1.65
N GLY A 62 8.66 1.75 -2.88
CA GLY A 62 9.82 1.06 -3.48
C GLY A 62 10.84 1.96 -4.15
N PHE A 63 10.56 3.23 -4.30
CA PHE A 63 11.44 4.18 -4.99
C PHE A 63 11.51 5.51 -4.24
N ASP A 64 12.70 6.13 -4.26
CA ASP A 64 12.86 7.50 -3.75
C ASP A 64 12.58 8.54 -4.85
N GLY A 65 12.71 9.82 -4.52
CA GLY A 65 12.44 10.92 -5.46
C GLY A 65 13.40 10.97 -6.67
N GLU A 66 14.50 10.24 -6.64
CA GLU A 66 15.45 10.14 -7.74
C GLU A 66 15.33 8.81 -8.51
N LEU A 67 14.22 8.10 -8.32
CA LEU A 67 13.96 6.77 -8.92
C LEU A 67 14.96 5.69 -8.49
N ARG A 68 15.62 5.87 -7.37
CA ARG A 68 16.47 4.82 -6.82
C ARG A 68 15.58 3.78 -6.14
N HIS A 69 15.74 2.52 -6.55
CA HIS A 69 14.98 1.41 -5.99
C HIS A 69 15.48 1.11 -4.56
N LYS A 70 14.54 0.97 -3.65
CA LYS A 70 14.80 0.55 -2.28
C LYS A 70 13.92 -0.65 -1.98
N GLU A 71 14.54 -1.76 -1.59
CA GLU A 71 13.79 -2.96 -1.22
C GLU A 71 14.38 -3.61 0.02
N PRO A 72 13.54 -4.29 0.83
CA PRO A 72 14.04 -5.06 1.98
C PRO A 72 14.80 -6.29 1.51
N ALA A 73 15.55 -6.90 2.44
CA ALA A 73 16.37 -8.08 2.15
C ALA A 73 15.55 -9.30 1.72
N ASN A 74 14.29 -9.41 2.17
CA ASN A 74 13.47 -10.61 1.97
C ASN A 74 12.12 -10.27 1.34
N THR A 75 11.62 -11.21 0.55
CA THR A 75 10.22 -11.20 0.08
C THR A 75 9.34 -11.95 1.09
N ILE A 76 8.03 -11.82 0.94
CA ILE A 76 7.05 -12.49 1.78
C ILE A 76 6.16 -13.41 0.94
N VAL A 77 5.60 -14.43 1.59
CA VAL A 77 4.62 -15.31 0.96
C VAL A 77 3.35 -14.50 0.61
N GLY A 78 2.79 -14.76 -0.55
CA GLY A 78 1.56 -14.08 -1.01
C GLY A 78 0.33 -14.62 -0.30
N GLU A 79 -0.26 -13.82 0.55
CA GLU A 79 -1.45 -14.18 1.33
C GLU A 79 -2.73 -13.83 0.57
N PHE A 80 -2.99 -14.53 -0.51
CA PHE A 80 -4.17 -14.35 -1.33
C PHE A 80 -4.69 -15.70 -1.85
N THR A 81 -5.95 -15.72 -2.20
CA THR A 81 -6.69 -16.98 -2.44
C THR A 81 -6.10 -17.83 -3.55
N SER A 82 -5.66 -17.25 -4.67
CA SER A 82 -5.05 -18.03 -5.76
C SER A 82 -3.69 -18.64 -5.39
N ASN A 83 -3.09 -18.20 -4.28
CA ASN A 83 -1.84 -18.75 -3.73
C ASN A 83 -2.09 -19.70 -2.54
N GLY A 84 -3.32 -20.15 -2.37
CA GLY A 84 -3.68 -21.13 -1.33
C GLY A 84 -3.93 -20.54 0.05
N PHE A 85 -4.05 -19.23 0.18
CA PHE A 85 -4.33 -18.56 1.44
C PHE A 85 -5.71 -17.90 1.38
N ASP A 86 -6.61 -18.27 2.30
CA ASP A 86 -7.97 -17.69 2.33
C ASP A 86 -7.93 -16.26 2.86
N ASN A 87 -7.95 -15.30 1.94
CA ASN A 87 -8.01 -13.88 2.26
C ASN A 87 -9.29 -13.29 1.69
N PRO A 88 -10.31 -13.01 2.54
CA PRO A 88 -11.61 -12.55 2.07
C PRO A 88 -11.70 -11.05 1.78
N LEU A 89 -10.65 -10.27 2.06
CA LEU A 89 -10.68 -8.82 1.89
C LEU A 89 -10.76 -8.45 0.40
N LYS A 90 -11.80 -7.72 0.03
CA LYS A 90 -12.04 -7.27 -1.34
C LYS A 90 -11.28 -5.98 -1.63
N HIS A 91 -10.86 -5.80 -2.88
CA HIS A 91 -10.19 -4.57 -3.31
C HIS A 91 -11.22 -3.48 -3.61
N GLU A 92 -11.80 -2.95 -2.55
CA GLU A 92 -12.71 -1.81 -2.61
C GLU A 92 -11.93 -0.51 -2.41
N ARG A 93 -12.56 0.63 -2.75
CA ARG A 93 -11.96 1.95 -2.54
C ARG A 93 -11.40 2.10 -1.13
N GLY A 94 -10.15 2.52 -1.02
CA GLY A 94 -9.44 2.73 0.24
C GLY A 94 -8.64 1.52 0.72
N VAL A 95 -8.86 0.33 0.18
CA VAL A 95 -8.13 -0.87 0.59
C VAL A 95 -6.67 -0.77 0.19
N ILE A 96 -5.78 -1.16 1.12
CA ILE A 96 -4.34 -1.23 0.88
C ILE A 96 -3.94 -2.70 0.66
N SER A 97 -3.11 -2.93 -0.37
CA SER A 97 -2.72 -4.25 -0.83
C SER A 97 -1.25 -4.24 -1.25
N MET A 98 -0.59 -5.41 -1.25
CA MET A 98 0.81 -5.50 -1.64
C MET A 98 0.98 -5.62 -3.15
N ALA A 99 1.83 -4.76 -3.71
CA ALA A 99 2.29 -4.93 -5.07
C ALA A 99 3.29 -6.09 -5.14
N ARG A 100 3.35 -6.75 -6.29
CA ARG A 100 4.25 -7.87 -6.53
C ARG A 100 4.55 -7.99 -8.02
N THR A 101 5.55 -8.79 -8.35
CA THR A 101 5.78 -9.22 -9.74
C THR A 101 4.77 -10.34 -10.09
N MET A 102 4.92 -10.96 -11.24
CA MET A 102 4.08 -12.10 -11.62
C MET A 102 4.28 -13.32 -10.70
N MET A 103 5.41 -13.38 -9.98
CA MET A 103 5.67 -14.44 -9.02
C MET A 103 4.83 -14.23 -7.76
N PRO A 104 4.11 -15.26 -7.27
CA PRO A 104 3.18 -15.08 -6.15
C PRO A 104 3.83 -14.71 -4.82
N ASN A 105 5.09 -15.08 -4.61
CA ASN A 105 5.80 -14.81 -3.34
C ASN A 105 6.91 -13.76 -3.53
N SER A 106 6.64 -12.74 -4.34
CA SER A 106 7.63 -11.71 -4.69
C SER A 106 7.40 -10.35 -4.02
N ALA A 107 6.33 -10.19 -3.26
CA ALA A 107 6.07 -8.95 -2.55
C ALA A 107 7.14 -8.69 -1.49
N SER A 108 7.50 -7.42 -1.29
CA SER A 108 8.46 -7.04 -0.24
C SER A 108 8.06 -5.74 0.47
N SER A 109 8.06 -4.60 -0.19
CA SER A 109 7.72 -3.31 0.44
C SER A 109 6.67 -2.51 -0.32
N GLN A 110 6.59 -2.64 -1.64
CA GLN A 110 5.68 -1.82 -2.42
C GLN A 110 4.23 -2.20 -2.14
N PHE A 111 3.41 -1.18 -1.96
CA PHE A 111 1.99 -1.34 -1.71
C PHE A 111 1.20 -0.39 -2.61
N PHE A 112 -0.09 -0.66 -2.75
CA PHE A 112 -0.99 0.25 -3.43
C PHE A 112 -2.26 0.47 -2.62
N ILE A 113 -2.85 1.65 -2.79
CA ILE A 113 -4.11 2.02 -2.14
C ILE A 113 -5.13 2.21 -3.26
N MET A 114 -6.28 1.55 -3.13
CA MET A 114 -7.31 1.61 -4.15
C MET A 114 -7.96 2.99 -4.20
N HIS A 115 -7.93 3.62 -5.35
CA HIS A 115 -8.67 4.87 -5.60
C HIS A 115 -10.15 4.56 -5.91
N ALA A 116 -10.41 3.43 -6.55
CA ALA A 116 -11.74 2.93 -6.85
C ALA A 116 -11.75 1.40 -6.69
N ASP A 117 -12.93 0.79 -6.72
CA ASP A 117 -13.07 -0.66 -6.60
C ASP A 117 -12.37 -1.38 -7.77
N GLY A 118 -11.64 -2.46 -7.45
CA GLY A 118 -10.93 -3.26 -8.44
C GLY A 118 -11.16 -4.75 -8.21
N LYS A 119 -12.35 -5.25 -8.54
CA LYS A 119 -12.73 -6.65 -8.30
C LYS A 119 -11.81 -7.66 -8.97
N PHE A 120 -11.19 -7.30 -10.08
CA PHE A 120 -10.26 -8.18 -10.81
C PHE A 120 -9.00 -8.52 -10.01
N LEU A 121 -8.71 -7.77 -8.94
CA LEU A 121 -7.58 -8.04 -8.04
C LEU A 121 -7.93 -9.00 -6.91
N ASP A 122 -9.22 -9.20 -6.65
CA ASP A 122 -9.66 -10.05 -5.55
C ASP A 122 -9.16 -11.49 -5.73
N GLY A 123 -8.58 -12.04 -4.66
CA GLY A 123 -8.00 -13.37 -4.70
C GLY A 123 -6.65 -13.47 -5.42
N GLN A 124 -6.13 -12.39 -5.99
CA GLN A 124 -4.87 -12.36 -6.75
C GLN A 124 -3.78 -11.55 -6.07
N TYR A 125 -4.13 -10.69 -5.12
CA TYR A 125 -3.21 -9.83 -4.38
C TYR A 125 -3.54 -9.84 -2.89
N ALA A 126 -2.52 -9.63 -2.07
CA ALA A 126 -2.63 -9.67 -0.61
C ALA A 126 -3.13 -8.34 -0.06
N ALA A 127 -4.43 -8.15 -0.05
CA ALA A 127 -5.07 -7.01 0.62
C ALA A 127 -4.93 -7.19 2.13
N PHE A 128 -4.56 -6.13 2.86
CA PHE A 128 -4.23 -6.27 4.28
C PHE A 128 -4.67 -5.12 5.17
N GLY A 129 -5.35 -4.13 4.63
CA GLY A 129 -5.81 -2.99 5.42
C GLY A 129 -6.68 -2.04 4.62
N ARG A 130 -7.00 -0.90 5.22
CA ARG A 130 -7.86 0.11 4.60
C ARG A 130 -7.55 1.50 5.15
N VAL A 131 -7.50 2.49 4.26
CA VAL A 131 -7.52 3.90 4.64
C VAL A 131 -8.93 4.26 5.08
N VAL A 132 -9.07 4.80 6.28
CA VAL A 132 -10.38 5.17 6.86
C VAL A 132 -10.56 6.68 7.03
N SER A 133 -9.46 7.44 6.97
CA SER A 133 -9.46 8.90 7.05
C SER A 133 -8.43 9.45 6.09
N GLY A 134 -8.75 10.56 5.43
CA GLY A 134 -7.83 11.16 4.47
C GLY A 134 -7.95 10.59 3.05
N MET A 135 -9.08 10.00 2.68
CA MET A 135 -9.28 9.53 1.31
C MET A 135 -9.21 10.67 0.29
N GLU A 136 -9.51 11.90 0.70
CA GLU A 136 -9.31 13.07 -0.17
C GLU A 136 -7.85 13.25 -0.56
N VAL A 137 -6.91 12.82 0.28
CA VAL A 137 -5.47 12.84 -0.04
C VAL A 137 -5.15 11.78 -1.10
N VAL A 138 -5.73 10.59 -0.98
CA VAL A 138 -5.62 9.54 -2.01
C VAL A 138 -6.16 10.07 -3.34
N ASP A 139 -7.32 10.72 -3.32
CA ASP A 139 -7.94 11.31 -4.52
C ASP A 139 -7.03 12.37 -5.16
N GLU A 140 -6.42 13.23 -4.37
CA GLU A 140 -5.50 14.26 -4.85
C GLU A 140 -4.25 13.63 -5.49
N ILE A 141 -3.65 12.63 -4.84
CA ILE A 141 -2.47 11.93 -5.37
C ILE A 141 -2.82 11.21 -6.67
N ALA A 142 -3.97 10.53 -6.72
CA ALA A 142 -4.41 9.80 -7.92
C ALA A 142 -4.66 10.73 -9.11
N SER A 143 -4.95 11.99 -8.86
CA SER A 143 -5.34 12.99 -9.88
C SER A 143 -4.20 13.87 -10.35
N VAL A 144 -2.99 13.72 -9.83
CA VAL A 144 -1.86 14.57 -10.24
C VAL A 144 -1.44 14.24 -11.68
N LYS A 145 -0.83 15.22 -12.32
CA LYS A 145 -0.32 15.07 -13.68
C LYS A 145 0.82 14.03 -13.70
N THR A 146 0.75 13.10 -14.63
CA THR A 146 1.72 12.03 -14.76
C THR A 146 2.47 12.09 -16.09
N GLY A 147 3.64 11.50 -16.12
CA GLY A 147 4.47 11.28 -17.30
C GLY A 147 4.53 9.80 -17.66
N PRO A 148 5.63 9.35 -18.33
CA PRO A 148 5.79 7.95 -18.68
C PRO A 148 5.65 7.02 -17.49
N ASN A 149 5.07 5.84 -17.72
CA ASN A 149 4.84 4.79 -16.71
C ASN A 149 3.92 5.24 -15.55
N ASP A 150 3.02 6.20 -15.83
CA ASP A 150 2.08 6.72 -14.82
C ASP A 150 2.77 7.32 -13.59
N ARG A 151 3.95 7.83 -13.78
CA ARG A 151 4.71 8.46 -12.70
C ARG A 151 4.29 9.93 -12.54
N PRO A 152 3.98 10.40 -11.31
CA PRO A 152 3.73 11.81 -11.07
C PRO A 152 4.90 12.68 -11.53
N ILE A 153 4.60 13.77 -12.24
CA ILE A 153 5.63 14.72 -12.71
C ILE A 153 6.27 15.43 -11.52
N ILE A 154 5.45 15.78 -10.51
CA ILE A 154 5.93 16.31 -9.24
C ILE A 154 5.84 15.19 -8.22
N ASP A 155 6.94 14.87 -7.55
CA ASP A 155 7.01 13.75 -6.63
C ASP A 155 5.96 13.87 -5.52
N MET A 156 5.20 12.78 -5.33
CA MET A 156 4.30 12.59 -4.20
C MET A 156 5.07 11.81 -3.13
N ARG A 157 5.76 12.53 -2.25
CA ARG A 157 6.70 11.94 -1.29
C ARG A 157 6.08 11.77 0.07
N MET A 158 6.26 10.58 0.64
CA MET A 158 5.92 10.30 2.02
C MET A 158 7.00 10.85 2.94
N LYS A 159 6.62 11.65 3.93
CA LYS A 159 7.54 12.08 4.98
C LYS A 159 7.78 10.94 5.95
N LYS A 160 6.71 10.28 6.39
CA LYS A 160 6.80 9.21 7.38
C LYS A 160 5.55 8.35 7.35
N VAL A 161 5.73 7.05 7.56
CA VAL A 161 4.65 6.12 7.89
C VAL A 161 4.82 5.70 9.33
N SER A 162 3.77 5.80 10.14
CA SER A 162 3.82 5.57 11.58
C SER A 162 2.71 4.65 12.04
N LEU A 163 2.93 3.97 13.16
CA LEU A 163 1.86 3.35 13.92
C LEU A 163 1.26 4.40 14.87
N ILE A 164 -0.03 4.31 15.08
CA ILE A 164 -0.74 5.23 15.98
C ILE A 164 -1.05 4.55 17.30
#